data_5ac33fafe300e3a6c5afc665611b55c1
#
_entry.id   5ac33fafe300e3a6c5afc665611b55c1
#
_cell.length_a   1.000
_cell.length_b   1.000
_cell.length_c   1.000
_cell.angle_alpha   90.00
_cell.angle_beta   90.00
_cell.angle_gamma   90.00
#
_symmetry.space_group_name_H-M   'P 1'
#
loop_
_entity.id
_entity.type
_entity.pdbx_description
1 polymer ?
#
loop_
_entity_poly.entity_id
_entity_poly.type
_entity_poly.pdbx_seq_one_letter_code
_entity_poly.pdbx_strand_id
1 'polypeptide(L)'
;MKAIPLSYIARNLWVRRVTTLLTAGGMALVVFVFATVLMMGEGIRATLVATGQPDNVLLLRKGAGAEINSGIERAKAAMVESLDGIATDGEGRRLVSKEPVVLINLPKRSNGKPSNVTVRGTSALGLELRPQVRVIEGRMFRPGTSEIIAGRSVASGFRGAALGETLRFAQRDWVVVGVFDSDKTAFDSEIWGDAEQMMAAFRRPVYSTLVLRLNQREALAGLKAAIEADPRLQLDVKPETQFYAEQSEALATFIRILGLSLSVIFSIGAIVGAMITMFAAVAQRVGEIGTLRALGFRRGAVLVAFLAESLLLSLVGGVVGLAAASGMQAVDIS
;
A
#
# COMPACT_ATOMS: atom_id res chain seq x y z
N MET A 1 -17.17 -23.75 -45.98
CA MET A 1 -16.17 -22.65 -46.04
C MET A 1 -14.82 -23.24 -45.67
N LYS A 2 -13.82 -23.19 -46.57
CA LYS A 2 -12.45 -23.63 -46.21
C LYS A 2 -11.83 -22.61 -45.26
N ALA A 3 -11.60 -23.00 -44.02
CA ALA A 3 -10.87 -22.20 -43.05
C ALA A 3 -9.35 -22.39 -43.24
N ILE A 4 -8.58 -21.34 -43.00
CA ILE A 4 -7.10 -21.43 -43.02
C ILE A 4 -6.67 -22.22 -41.79
N PRO A 5 -5.84 -23.27 -41.89
CA PRO A 5 -5.43 -24.07 -40.75
C PRO A 5 -4.61 -23.26 -39.71
N LEU A 6 -4.87 -23.50 -38.41
CA LEU A 6 -4.11 -22.87 -37.33
C LEU A 6 -2.60 -23.15 -37.38
N SER A 7 -2.20 -24.30 -37.90
CA SER A 7 -0.78 -24.63 -38.12
C SER A 7 -0.07 -23.69 -39.10
N TYR A 8 -0.78 -23.12 -40.05
CA TYR A 8 -0.26 -22.10 -40.96
C TYR A 8 -0.01 -20.79 -40.22
N ILE A 9 -0.92 -20.39 -39.34
CA ILE A 9 -0.77 -19.17 -38.50
C ILE A 9 0.44 -19.31 -37.57
N ALA A 10 0.55 -20.45 -36.86
CA ALA A 10 1.66 -20.73 -35.96
C ALA A 10 3.03 -20.72 -36.66
N ARG A 11 3.12 -21.34 -37.85
CA ARG A 11 4.35 -21.35 -38.64
C ARG A 11 4.74 -19.95 -39.12
N ASN A 12 3.77 -19.13 -39.49
CA ASN A 12 3.99 -17.74 -39.89
C ASN A 12 4.58 -16.87 -38.76
N LEU A 13 4.03 -17.02 -37.54
CA LEU A 13 4.54 -16.33 -36.34
C LEU A 13 6.02 -16.69 -36.07
N TRP A 14 6.39 -17.96 -36.28
CA TRP A 14 7.75 -18.43 -36.08
C TRP A 14 8.73 -17.91 -37.12
N VAL A 15 8.34 -17.84 -38.38
CA VAL A 15 9.16 -17.29 -39.47
C VAL A 15 9.44 -15.80 -39.27
N ARG A 16 8.50 -15.05 -38.69
CA ARG A 16 8.58 -13.59 -38.45
C ARG A 16 8.87 -13.24 -37.00
N ARG A 17 9.71 -14.01 -36.33
CA ARG A 17 10.03 -13.90 -34.90
C ARG A 17 10.31 -12.48 -34.42
N VAL A 18 10.98 -11.64 -35.18
CA VAL A 18 11.31 -10.24 -34.77
C VAL A 18 10.03 -9.40 -34.68
N THR A 19 9.20 -9.38 -35.72
CA THR A 19 7.94 -8.64 -35.72
C THR A 19 6.97 -9.18 -34.67
N THR A 20 6.89 -10.51 -34.55
CA THR A 20 6.10 -11.22 -33.51
C THR A 20 6.54 -10.79 -32.11
N LEU A 21 7.83 -10.81 -31.81
CA LEU A 21 8.38 -10.39 -30.51
C LEU A 21 8.12 -8.91 -30.21
N LEU A 22 8.26 -8.02 -31.21
CA LEU A 22 8.00 -6.60 -31.02
C LEU A 22 6.52 -6.33 -30.72
N THR A 23 5.60 -6.99 -31.44
CA THR A 23 4.17 -6.79 -31.24
C THR A 23 3.72 -7.43 -29.92
N ALA A 24 4.10 -8.68 -29.64
CA ALA A 24 3.80 -9.36 -28.39
C ALA A 24 4.44 -8.65 -27.18
N GLY A 25 5.67 -8.16 -27.32
CA GLY A 25 6.38 -7.40 -26.31
C GLY A 25 5.71 -6.07 -25.97
N GLY A 26 5.22 -5.34 -26.99
CA GLY A 26 4.44 -4.13 -26.78
C GLY A 26 3.15 -4.41 -25.98
N MET A 27 2.41 -5.46 -26.34
CA MET A 27 1.22 -5.91 -25.59
C MET A 27 1.58 -6.35 -24.17
N ALA A 28 2.67 -7.13 -24.02
CA ALA A 28 3.14 -7.58 -22.72
C ALA A 28 3.48 -6.40 -21.79
N LEU A 29 4.11 -5.36 -22.33
CA LEU A 29 4.46 -4.16 -21.56
C LEU A 29 3.21 -3.42 -21.04
N VAL A 30 2.18 -3.25 -21.88
CA VAL A 30 0.92 -2.61 -21.47
C VAL A 30 0.25 -3.38 -20.35
N VAL A 31 0.12 -4.71 -20.50
CA VAL A 31 -0.50 -5.57 -19.49
C VAL A 31 0.35 -5.60 -18.21
N PHE A 32 1.67 -5.67 -18.32
CA PHE A 32 2.60 -5.63 -17.20
C PHE A 32 2.42 -4.35 -16.37
N VAL A 33 2.47 -3.18 -17.00
CA VAL A 33 2.31 -1.89 -16.30
C VAL A 33 0.96 -1.80 -15.61
N PHE A 34 -0.12 -2.17 -16.32
CA PHE A 34 -1.47 -2.12 -15.76
C PHE A 34 -1.62 -3.06 -14.57
N ALA A 35 -1.20 -4.32 -14.71
CA ALA A 35 -1.26 -5.31 -13.63
C ALA A 35 -0.42 -4.89 -12.41
N THR A 36 0.81 -4.41 -12.64
CA THR A 36 1.69 -3.94 -11.56
C THR A 36 1.07 -2.79 -10.76
N VAL A 37 0.47 -1.82 -11.44
CA VAL A 37 -0.17 -0.67 -10.77
C VAL A 37 -1.37 -1.11 -9.94
N LEU A 38 -2.22 -2.00 -10.49
CA LEU A 38 -3.37 -2.53 -9.73
C LEU A 38 -2.92 -3.36 -8.51
N MET A 39 -1.92 -4.22 -8.69
CA MET A 39 -1.35 -5.04 -7.60
C MET A 39 -0.74 -4.16 -6.51
N MET A 40 -0.03 -3.09 -6.88
CA MET A 40 0.55 -2.15 -5.92
C MET A 40 -0.54 -1.42 -5.11
N GLY A 41 -1.60 -0.96 -5.77
CA GLY A 41 -2.73 -0.31 -5.09
C GLY A 41 -3.42 -1.23 -4.09
N GLU A 42 -3.68 -2.48 -4.48
CA GLU A 42 -4.30 -3.48 -3.60
C GLU A 42 -3.36 -3.92 -2.46
N GLY A 43 -2.06 -4.06 -2.72
CA GLY A 43 -1.06 -4.36 -1.70
C GLY A 43 -0.99 -3.30 -0.61
N ILE A 44 -0.96 -2.02 -0.99
CA ILE A 44 -0.98 -0.90 -0.03
C ILE A 44 -2.27 -0.93 0.80
N ARG A 45 -3.42 -1.14 0.15
CA ARG A 45 -4.70 -1.24 0.83
C ARG A 45 -4.72 -2.39 1.83
N ALA A 46 -4.29 -3.58 1.43
CA ALA A 46 -4.26 -4.75 2.29
C ALA A 46 -3.37 -4.52 3.54
N THR A 47 -2.16 -3.97 3.34
CA THR A 47 -1.22 -3.63 4.43
C THR A 47 -1.81 -2.61 5.40
N LEU A 48 -2.43 -1.54 4.90
CA LEU A 48 -3.00 -0.50 5.75
C LEU A 48 -4.23 -0.99 6.51
N VAL A 49 -5.14 -1.72 5.87
CA VAL A 49 -6.32 -2.29 6.53
C VAL A 49 -5.92 -3.30 7.61
N ALA A 50 -4.90 -4.14 7.34
CA ALA A 50 -4.38 -5.10 8.30
C ALA A 50 -3.70 -4.43 9.53
N THR A 51 -3.38 -3.14 9.43
CA THR A 51 -2.81 -2.37 10.55
C THR A 51 -3.81 -2.17 11.68
N GLY A 52 -5.11 -1.99 11.35
CA GLY A 52 -6.17 -1.75 12.35
C GLY A 52 -6.67 -3.02 13.01
N GLN A 53 -6.99 -2.92 14.31
CA GLN A 53 -7.67 -3.98 15.05
C GLN A 53 -9.21 -3.78 14.99
N PRO A 54 -10.00 -4.85 14.78
CA PRO A 54 -11.44 -4.74 14.59
C PRO A 54 -12.21 -4.28 15.83
N ASP A 55 -11.65 -4.48 17.03
CA ASP A 55 -12.27 -4.12 18.30
C ASP A 55 -11.78 -2.78 18.85
N ASN A 56 -10.83 -2.15 18.14
CA ASN A 56 -10.33 -0.83 18.51
C ASN A 56 -11.08 0.28 17.79
N VAL A 57 -11.16 1.40 18.49
CA VAL A 57 -11.71 2.66 17.96
C VAL A 57 -10.64 3.72 18.06
N LEU A 58 -10.49 4.49 17.00
CA LEU A 58 -9.53 5.55 16.86
C LEU A 58 -10.27 6.90 16.85
N LEU A 59 -9.78 7.83 17.67
CA LEU A 59 -10.31 9.18 17.77
C LEU A 59 -9.28 10.18 17.27
N LEU A 60 -9.74 11.10 16.45
CA LEU A 60 -8.96 12.23 15.92
C LEU A 60 -9.68 13.54 16.18
N ARG A 61 -8.97 14.65 16.13
CA ARG A 61 -9.63 15.96 16.05
C ARG A 61 -10.53 16.02 14.81
N LYS A 62 -11.73 16.54 14.96
CA LYS A 62 -12.71 16.62 13.88
C LYS A 62 -12.13 17.28 12.63
N GLY A 63 -12.27 16.59 11.50
CA GLY A 63 -11.77 17.04 10.21
C GLY A 63 -10.26 16.90 10.00
N ALA A 64 -9.52 16.22 10.87
CA ALA A 64 -8.06 16.09 10.74
C ALA A 64 -7.62 15.19 9.58
N GLY A 65 -8.41 14.18 9.22
CA GLY A 65 -8.15 13.24 8.13
C GLY A 65 -6.96 12.28 8.37
N ALA A 66 -5.90 12.72 9.05
CA ALA A 66 -4.72 11.91 9.38
C ALA A 66 -4.22 12.21 10.79
N GLU A 67 -3.56 11.23 11.44
CA GLU A 67 -3.05 11.35 12.81
C GLU A 67 -2.05 12.51 12.96
N ILE A 68 -1.17 12.71 11.98
CA ILE A 68 -0.14 13.78 12.01
C ILE A 68 -0.73 15.18 12.02
N ASN A 69 -1.93 15.38 11.46
CA ASN A 69 -2.63 16.65 11.36
C ASN A 69 -3.61 16.86 12.53
N SER A 70 -3.76 15.86 13.38
CA SER A 70 -4.66 15.90 14.53
C SER A 70 -3.96 16.40 15.79
N GLY A 71 -4.71 17.09 16.63
CA GLY A 71 -4.24 17.55 17.94
C GLY A 71 -5.38 17.47 18.95
N ILE A 72 -5.23 16.60 19.95
CA ILE A 72 -6.18 16.37 21.04
C ILE A 72 -5.51 16.82 22.35
N GLU A 73 -6.09 17.80 22.98
CA GLU A 73 -5.60 18.34 24.25
C GLU A 73 -5.72 17.30 25.37
N ARG A 74 -4.81 17.36 26.35
CA ARG A 74 -4.80 16.44 27.51
C ARG A 74 -6.13 16.41 28.26
N ALA A 75 -6.78 17.55 28.42
CA ALA A 75 -8.07 17.66 29.08
C ALA A 75 -9.16 16.88 28.32
N LYS A 76 -9.20 17.00 26.99
CA LYS A 76 -10.13 16.24 26.14
C LYS A 76 -9.87 14.75 26.18
N ALA A 77 -8.60 14.34 26.17
CA ALA A 77 -8.21 12.94 26.30
C ALA A 77 -8.69 12.34 27.64
N ALA A 78 -8.56 13.08 28.74
CA ALA A 78 -9.04 12.66 30.05
C ALA A 78 -10.57 12.56 30.10
N MET A 79 -11.29 13.48 29.44
CA MET A 79 -12.76 13.41 29.32
C MET A 79 -13.19 12.16 28.53
N VAL A 80 -12.54 11.86 27.40
CA VAL A 80 -12.81 10.64 26.62
C VAL A 80 -12.57 9.40 27.45
N GLU A 81 -11.46 9.33 28.19
CA GLU A 81 -11.12 8.20 29.05
C GLU A 81 -12.17 7.93 30.14
N SER A 82 -12.94 8.94 30.55
CA SER A 82 -14.02 8.78 31.55
C SER A 82 -15.34 8.32 30.97
N LEU A 83 -15.51 8.26 29.64
CA LEU A 83 -16.76 7.86 29.00
C LEU A 83 -17.04 6.36 29.21
N ASP A 84 -18.33 6.00 29.19
CA ASP A 84 -18.77 4.62 29.30
C ASP A 84 -18.51 3.82 28.02
N GLY A 85 -18.50 2.49 28.12
CA GLY A 85 -18.33 1.59 26.98
C GLY A 85 -16.89 1.26 26.62
N ILE A 86 -15.89 1.84 27.31
CA ILE A 86 -14.46 1.53 27.12
C ILE A 86 -14.11 0.31 27.96
N ALA A 87 -13.42 -0.65 27.34
CA ALA A 87 -12.94 -1.86 28.01
C ALA A 87 -11.88 -1.54 29.07
N THR A 88 -11.77 -2.38 30.05
CA THR A 88 -10.75 -2.34 31.10
C THR A 88 -9.87 -3.59 31.02
N ASP A 89 -8.61 -3.47 31.43
CA ASP A 89 -7.72 -4.62 31.62
C ASP A 89 -8.05 -5.37 32.93
N GLY A 90 -7.27 -6.42 33.20
CA GLY A 90 -7.39 -7.21 34.42
C GLY A 90 -7.09 -6.46 35.73
N GLU A 91 -6.47 -5.28 35.65
CA GLU A 91 -6.15 -4.40 36.79
C GLU A 91 -7.17 -3.25 36.95
N GLY A 92 -8.22 -3.22 36.10
CA GLY A 92 -9.25 -2.18 36.12
C GLY A 92 -8.87 -0.88 35.43
N ARG A 93 -7.71 -0.83 34.70
CA ARG A 93 -7.30 0.34 33.93
C ARG A 93 -8.05 0.35 32.59
N ARG A 94 -8.54 1.51 32.19
CA ARG A 94 -9.21 1.65 30.90
C ARG A 94 -8.22 1.46 29.75
N LEU A 95 -8.61 0.66 28.78
CA LEU A 95 -7.80 0.37 27.58
C LEU A 95 -7.85 1.56 26.61
N VAL A 96 -7.10 2.61 26.95
CA VAL A 96 -6.93 3.83 26.15
C VAL A 96 -5.46 4.14 25.99
N SER A 97 -4.98 4.18 24.75
CA SER A 97 -3.64 4.68 24.38
C SER A 97 -3.74 6.09 23.86
N LYS A 98 -2.93 6.98 24.40
CA LYS A 98 -2.86 8.41 24.04
C LYS A 98 -1.55 8.62 23.29
N GLU A 99 -1.62 8.89 21.98
CA GLU A 99 -0.48 8.76 21.10
C GLU A 99 -0.18 10.06 20.34
N PRO A 100 0.98 10.72 20.58
CA PRO A 100 1.54 11.68 19.65
C PRO A 100 2.13 10.93 18.44
N VAL A 101 1.84 11.38 17.23
CA VAL A 101 2.39 10.85 15.98
C VAL A 101 3.01 11.99 15.19
N VAL A 102 4.27 11.84 14.82
CA VAL A 102 5.04 12.84 14.07
C VAL A 102 5.85 12.18 12.97
N LEU A 103 6.24 12.96 11.96
CA LEU A 103 7.16 12.52 10.91
C LEU A 103 8.53 13.11 11.13
N ILE A 104 9.55 12.28 10.97
CA ILE A 104 10.96 12.69 10.92
C ILE A 104 11.61 12.25 9.63
N ASN A 105 12.73 12.85 9.26
CA ASN A 105 13.54 12.45 8.13
C ASN A 105 14.77 11.68 8.59
N LEU A 106 14.93 10.45 8.11
CA LEU A 106 16.09 9.63 8.37
C LEU A 106 16.80 9.25 7.06
N PRO A 107 18.14 9.12 7.07
CA PRO A 107 18.89 8.69 5.89
C PRO A 107 18.73 7.18 5.65
N LYS A 108 18.34 6.78 4.46
CA LYS A 108 18.29 5.35 4.06
C LYS A 108 19.69 4.73 4.06
N ARG A 109 19.80 3.46 4.48
CA ARG A 109 21.08 2.71 4.41
C ARG A 109 21.56 2.53 2.97
N SER A 110 20.64 2.29 2.03
CA SER A 110 20.95 1.95 0.64
C SER A 110 21.64 3.06 -0.12
N ASN A 111 21.22 4.32 0.05
CA ASN A 111 21.67 5.44 -0.78
C ASN A 111 21.93 6.75 -0.02
N GLY A 112 21.72 6.76 1.30
CA GLY A 112 21.89 7.95 2.16
C GLY A 112 20.86 9.06 1.94
N LYS A 113 19.88 8.89 1.04
CA LYS A 113 18.84 9.90 0.81
C LYS A 113 17.87 9.95 2.01
N PRO A 114 17.43 11.15 2.43
CA PRO A 114 16.44 11.28 3.49
C PRO A 114 15.08 10.72 3.03
N SER A 115 14.40 10.05 3.95
CA SER A 115 13.03 9.57 3.76
C SER A 115 12.25 9.74 5.05
N ASN A 116 10.95 9.95 4.93
CA ASN A 116 10.06 10.11 6.07
C ASN A 116 9.90 8.80 6.83
N VAL A 117 9.98 8.88 8.15
CA VAL A 117 9.69 7.80 9.08
C VAL A 117 8.70 8.33 10.12
N THR A 118 7.67 7.56 10.41
CA THR A 118 6.69 7.89 11.45
C THR A 118 7.28 7.56 12.82
N VAL A 119 7.20 8.50 13.74
CA VAL A 119 7.50 8.30 15.16
C VAL A 119 6.20 8.40 15.94
N ARG A 120 5.90 7.34 16.66
CA ARG A 120 4.71 7.21 17.52
C ARG A 120 5.15 7.17 18.99
N GLY A 121 4.62 8.09 19.78
CA GLY A 121 4.66 7.94 21.22
C GLY A 121 3.54 7.02 21.68
N THR A 122 3.85 6.04 22.50
CA THR A 122 2.87 5.09 23.01
C THR A 122 3.19 4.68 24.45
N SER A 123 2.42 3.77 25.01
CA SER A 123 2.60 3.21 26.35
C SER A 123 2.47 1.69 26.30
N ALA A 124 2.61 1.02 27.45
CA ALA A 124 2.35 -0.41 27.55
C ALA A 124 0.92 -0.78 27.08
N LEU A 125 -0.07 0.08 27.35
CA LEU A 125 -1.45 -0.10 26.88
C LEU A 125 -1.55 -0.06 25.35
N GLY A 126 -0.70 0.73 24.68
CA GLY A 126 -0.68 0.77 23.21
C GLY A 126 -0.26 -0.54 22.57
N LEU A 127 0.62 -1.32 23.21
CA LEU A 127 0.97 -2.69 22.79
C LEU A 127 -0.17 -3.66 23.06
N GLU A 128 -0.82 -3.55 24.20
CA GLU A 128 -1.97 -4.40 24.56
C GLU A 128 -3.13 -4.23 23.59
N LEU A 129 -3.32 -3.01 23.08
CA LEU A 129 -4.30 -2.70 22.03
C LEU A 129 -3.91 -3.27 20.66
N ARG A 130 -2.62 -3.60 20.45
CA ARG A 130 -2.08 -4.05 19.15
C ARG A 130 -1.32 -5.38 19.28
N PRO A 131 -2.03 -6.51 19.48
CA PRO A 131 -1.42 -7.82 19.72
C PRO A 131 -0.58 -8.34 18.54
N GLN A 132 -0.74 -7.79 17.34
CA GLN A 132 0.10 -8.10 16.18
C GLN A 132 1.52 -7.52 16.30
N VAL A 133 1.74 -6.52 17.16
CA VAL A 133 3.07 -5.95 17.38
C VAL A 133 3.83 -6.75 18.41
N ARG A 134 4.95 -7.34 18.03
CA ARG A 134 5.78 -8.20 18.88
C ARG A 134 7.23 -7.75 18.82
N VAL A 135 7.85 -7.56 19.97
CA VAL A 135 9.30 -7.32 20.05
C VAL A 135 10.02 -8.62 19.72
N ILE A 136 10.80 -8.62 18.64
CA ILE A 136 11.52 -9.80 18.11
C ILE A 136 13.00 -9.80 18.48
N GLU A 137 13.58 -8.63 18.74
CA GLU A 137 14.97 -8.46 19.18
C GLU A 137 15.03 -7.41 20.29
N GLY A 138 15.90 -7.62 21.26
CA GLY A 138 16.07 -6.71 22.38
C GLY A 138 14.90 -6.73 23.37
N ARG A 139 14.41 -5.57 23.76
CA ARG A 139 13.32 -5.42 24.75
C ARG A 139 12.47 -4.19 24.46
N MET A 140 11.34 -4.08 25.16
CA MET A 140 10.51 -2.88 25.16
C MET A 140 11.24 -1.71 25.81
N PHE A 141 10.98 -0.48 25.34
CA PHE A 141 11.48 0.75 25.97
C PHE A 141 10.91 0.93 27.38
N ARG A 142 11.68 1.56 28.24
CA ARG A 142 11.24 1.90 29.60
C ARG A 142 10.51 3.24 29.58
N PRO A 143 9.34 3.35 30.23
CA PRO A 143 8.65 4.63 30.40
C PRO A 143 9.56 5.68 31.05
N GLY A 144 9.42 6.93 30.60
CA GLY A 144 10.18 8.05 31.14
C GLY A 144 11.62 8.18 30.66
N THR A 145 12.08 7.31 29.76
CA THR A 145 13.46 7.32 29.24
C THR A 145 13.52 7.76 27.78
N SER A 146 14.73 7.98 27.25
CA SER A 146 14.98 8.22 25.81
C SER A 146 15.27 6.90 25.06
N GLU A 147 14.60 5.82 25.45
CA GLU A 147 14.65 4.55 24.75
C GLU A 147 13.54 4.48 23.71
N ILE A 148 13.83 3.83 22.60
CA ILE A 148 12.89 3.59 21.49
C ILE A 148 13.00 2.16 20.99
N ILE A 149 11.95 1.70 20.34
CA ILE A 149 11.97 0.48 19.53
C ILE A 149 11.68 0.83 18.08
N ALA A 150 12.30 0.12 17.15
CA ALA A 150 12.14 0.35 15.72
C ALA A 150 11.39 -0.82 15.08
N GLY A 151 10.47 -0.54 14.18
CA GLY A 151 9.87 -1.57 13.33
C GLY A 151 10.92 -2.22 12.44
N ARG A 152 10.71 -3.46 12.05
CA ARG A 152 11.67 -4.26 11.26
C ARG A 152 12.14 -3.53 10.00
N SER A 153 11.23 -2.88 9.27
CA SER A 153 11.56 -2.15 8.05
C SER A 153 12.41 -0.91 8.32
N VAL A 154 12.20 -0.24 9.48
CA VAL A 154 13.02 0.90 9.88
C VAL A 154 14.40 0.45 10.31
N ALA A 155 14.50 -0.57 11.16
CA ALA A 155 15.76 -1.10 11.67
C ALA A 155 16.69 -1.56 10.54
N SER A 156 16.16 -2.21 9.51
CA SER A 156 16.93 -2.67 8.34
C SER A 156 17.20 -1.55 7.32
N GLY A 157 16.24 -0.66 7.11
CA GLY A 157 16.24 0.30 6.01
C GLY A 157 16.98 1.61 6.28
N PHE A 158 17.14 2.02 7.56
CA PHE A 158 17.66 3.35 7.92
C PHE A 158 18.93 3.28 8.77
N ARG A 159 19.81 4.29 8.60
CA ARG A 159 21.04 4.41 9.38
C ARG A 159 20.73 4.85 10.81
N GLY A 160 21.39 4.26 11.77
CA GLY A 160 21.21 4.58 13.20
C GLY A 160 19.97 3.95 13.84
N ALA A 161 19.20 3.14 13.11
CA ALA A 161 17.94 2.55 13.57
C ALA A 161 18.04 1.07 13.98
N ALA A 162 19.21 0.43 13.87
CA ALA A 162 19.38 -0.94 14.30
C ALA A 162 19.49 -1.05 15.82
N LEU A 163 19.28 -2.25 16.35
CA LEU A 163 19.38 -2.53 17.78
C LEU A 163 20.72 -2.06 18.35
N GLY A 164 20.69 -1.29 19.43
CA GLY A 164 21.85 -0.73 20.10
C GLY A 164 22.40 0.56 19.47
N GLU A 165 21.92 0.96 18.27
CA GLU A 165 22.28 2.22 17.64
C GLU A 165 21.55 3.40 18.29
N THR A 166 22.01 4.62 18.00
CA THR A 166 21.42 5.86 18.52
C THR A 166 20.94 6.73 17.36
N LEU A 167 19.69 7.13 17.43
CA LEU A 167 19.06 8.09 16.52
C LEU A 167 19.00 9.47 17.17
N ARG A 168 19.37 10.51 16.42
CA ARG A 168 19.22 11.89 16.86
C ARG A 168 18.10 12.60 16.14
N PHE A 169 17.02 12.90 16.87
CA PHE A 169 15.90 13.71 16.38
C PHE A 169 15.26 14.51 17.53
N ALA A 170 14.50 15.54 17.19
CA ALA A 170 13.90 16.45 18.15
C ALA A 170 14.93 16.99 19.20
N GLN A 171 16.17 17.26 18.77
CA GLN A 171 17.30 17.73 19.58
C GLN A 171 17.69 16.81 20.75
N ARG A 172 17.35 15.53 20.68
CA ARG A 172 17.64 14.52 21.69
C ARG A 172 18.20 13.26 21.04
N ASP A 173 19.04 12.54 21.76
CA ASP A 173 19.56 11.23 21.38
C ASP A 173 18.63 10.15 21.93
N TRP A 174 18.26 9.21 21.06
CA TRP A 174 17.35 8.11 21.34
C TRP A 174 18.03 6.78 21.07
N VAL A 175 18.09 5.92 22.09
CA VAL A 175 18.72 4.60 21.97
C VAL A 175 17.71 3.56 21.51
N VAL A 176 18.01 2.84 20.46
CA VAL A 176 17.20 1.71 19.96
C VAL A 176 17.45 0.49 20.85
N VAL A 177 16.50 0.18 21.71
CA VAL A 177 16.61 -0.94 22.67
C VAL A 177 15.88 -2.21 22.24
N GLY A 178 15.10 -2.13 21.16
CA GLY A 178 14.39 -3.28 20.60
C GLY A 178 13.99 -3.08 19.17
N VAL A 179 13.76 -4.20 18.49
CA VAL A 179 13.16 -4.26 17.15
C VAL A 179 11.86 -5.03 17.27
N PHE A 180 10.81 -4.52 16.64
CA PHE A 180 9.51 -5.19 16.62
C PHE A 180 9.08 -5.55 15.20
N ASP A 181 8.23 -6.54 15.10
CA ASP A 181 7.54 -7.00 13.91
C ASP A 181 6.03 -6.87 14.13
N SER A 182 5.31 -6.48 13.10
CA SER A 182 3.87 -6.27 13.15
C SER A 182 3.11 -7.03 12.08
N ASP A 183 3.61 -8.20 11.67
CA ASP A 183 3.03 -9.04 10.62
C ASP A 183 2.85 -8.28 9.28
N LYS A 184 3.86 -7.53 8.86
CA LYS A 184 3.87 -6.74 7.61
C LYS A 184 2.80 -5.64 7.55
N THR A 185 2.36 -5.10 8.69
CA THR A 185 1.48 -3.94 8.74
C THR A 185 2.27 -2.63 8.60
N ALA A 186 1.57 -1.50 8.52
CA ALA A 186 2.22 -0.19 8.43
C ALA A 186 3.11 0.13 9.64
N PHE A 187 2.86 -0.48 10.80
CA PHE A 187 3.66 -0.28 12.01
C PHE A 187 5.12 -0.74 11.84
N ASP A 188 5.43 -1.70 10.96
CA ASP A 188 6.82 -2.11 10.68
C ASP A 188 7.69 -0.95 10.17
N SER A 189 7.06 0.11 9.66
CA SER A 189 7.72 1.32 9.17
C SER A 189 7.71 2.47 10.17
N GLU A 190 7.47 2.19 11.47
CA GLU A 190 7.42 3.20 12.53
C GLU A 190 8.54 3.02 13.56
N ILE A 191 8.81 4.09 14.31
CA ILE A 191 9.60 4.12 15.54
C ILE A 191 8.65 4.38 16.70
N TRP A 192 8.73 3.57 17.76
CA TRP A 192 7.91 3.71 18.94
C TRP A 192 8.73 4.05 20.18
N GLY A 193 8.20 4.95 21.00
CA GLY A 193 8.81 5.35 22.26
C GLY A 193 7.77 5.86 23.24
N ASP A 194 8.23 6.31 24.41
CA ASP A 194 7.35 6.84 25.46
C ASP A 194 6.61 8.09 25.00
N ALA A 195 5.29 8.11 25.13
CA ALA A 195 4.43 9.18 24.65
C ALA A 195 4.77 10.55 25.29
N GLU A 196 5.02 10.57 26.59
CA GLU A 196 5.33 11.80 27.30
C GLU A 196 6.71 12.37 26.95
N GLN A 197 7.70 11.47 26.79
CA GLN A 197 9.03 11.87 26.35
C GLN A 197 9.02 12.40 24.91
N MET A 198 8.24 11.77 24.02
CA MET A 198 8.06 12.23 22.63
C MET A 198 7.38 13.60 22.58
N MET A 199 6.30 13.80 23.34
CA MET A 199 5.61 15.09 23.40
C MET A 199 6.55 16.21 23.89
N ALA A 200 7.34 15.93 24.91
CA ALA A 200 8.33 16.88 25.45
C ALA A 200 9.42 17.21 24.43
N ALA A 201 10.00 16.18 23.77
CA ALA A 201 11.07 16.36 22.80
C ALA A 201 10.62 17.14 21.55
N PHE A 202 9.43 16.84 21.03
CA PHE A 202 8.86 17.52 19.88
C PHE A 202 8.18 18.86 20.24
N ARG A 203 8.15 19.23 21.52
CA ARG A 203 7.44 20.43 22.02
C ARG A 203 5.98 20.47 21.58
N ARG A 204 5.34 19.31 21.55
CA ARG A 204 3.97 19.12 21.09
C ARG A 204 3.07 18.73 22.27
N PRO A 205 2.34 19.68 22.89
CA PRO A 205 1.58 19.43 24.12
C PRO A 205 0.22 18.76 23.87
N VAL A 206 0.03 18.13 22.72
CA VAL A 206 -1.21 17.49 22.29
C VAL A 206 -0.96 16.08 21.77
N TYR A 207 -1.91 15.18 21.98
CA TYR A 207 -1.93 13.86 21.35
C TYR A 207 -2.43 13.96 19.90
N SER A 208 -1.92 13.14 19.04
CA SER A 208 -2.38 13.03 17.66
C SER A 208 -3.68 12.19 17.60
N THR A 209 -3.71 11.11 18.35
CA THR A 209 -4.82 10.17 18.36
C THR A 209 -5.03 9.57 19.74
N LEU A 210 -6.27 9.13 19.99
CA LEU A 210 -6.59 8.24 21.08
C LEU A 210 -7.04 6.92 20.46
N VAL A 211 -6.43 5.82 20.86
CA VAL A 211 -6.86 4.49 20.48
C VAL A 211 -7.41 3.81 21.71
N LEU A 212 -8.62 3.30 21.60
CA LEU A 212 -9.29 2.64 22.72
C LEU A 212 -9.98 1.36 22.25
N ARG A 213 -10.16 0.43 23.18
CA ARG A 213 -10.94 -0.79 22.96
C ARG A 213 -12.30 -0.63 23.58
N LEU A 214 -13.33 -1.04 22.85
CA LEU A 214 -14.69 -1.10 23.39
C LEU A 214 -14.90 -2.43 24.12
N ASN A 215 -15.74 -2.40 25.16
CA ASN A 215 -16.18 -3.62 25.85
C ASN A 215 -17.09 -4.47 24.95
N GLN A 216 -17.85 -3.84 24.06
CA GLN A 216 -18.73 -4.46 23.06
C GLN A 216 -18.78 -3.57 21.83
N ARG A 217 -18.95 -4.16 20.65
CA ARG A 217 -19.02 -3.40 19.37
C ARG A 217 -20.21 -2.44 19.32
N GLU A 218 -21.30 -2.80 19.97
CA GLU A 218 -22.53 -2.01 20.08
C GLU A 218 -22.32 -0.70 20.84
N ALA A 219 -21.33 -0.65 21.73
CA ALA A 219 -20.97 0.55 22.48
C ALA A 219 -20.45 1.71 21.58
N LEU A 220 -20.05 1.43 20.33
CA LEU A 220 -19.59 2.45 19.40
C LEU A 220 -20.62 3.55 19.14
N ALA A 221 -21.89 3.18 18.98
CA ALA A 221 -22.95 4.15 18.75
C ALA A 221 -23.15 5.07 19.96
N GLY A 222 -23.11 4.50 21.17
CA GLY A 222 -23.19 5.25 22.43
C GLY A 222 -21.99 6.19 22.61
N LEU A 223 -20.77 5.71 22.34
CA LEU A 223 -19.56 6.52 22.40
C LEU A 223 -19.61 7.72 21.42
N LYS A 224 -20.02 7.47 20.18
CA LYS A 224 -20.22 8.54 19.17
C LYS A 224 -21.22 9.56 19.65
N ALA A 225 -22.39 9.14 20.13
CA ALA A 225 -23.43 10.02 20.62
C ALA A 225 -22.94 10.85 21.83
N ALA A 226 -22.21 10.26 22.77
CA ALA A 226 -21.65 10.96 23.92
C ALA A 226 -20.62 12.04 23.51
N ILE A 227 -19.76 11.74 22.51
CA ILE A 227 -18.77 12.68 21.99
C ILE A 227 -19.45 13.81 21.19
N GLU A 228 -20.46 13.50 20.39
CA GLU A 228 -21.21 14.51 19.61
C GLU A 228 -22.06 15.42 20.51
N ALA A 229 -22.54 14.90 21.63
CA ALA A 229 -23.33 15.66 22.61
C ALA A 229 -22.49 16.69 23.39
N ASP A 230 -21.16 16.51 23.50
CA ASP A 230 -20.27 17.45 24.17
C ASP A 230 -19.52 18.35 23.17
N PRO A 231 -19.93 19.63 23.01
CA PRO A 231 -19.32 20.55 22.06
C PRO A 231 -17.83 20.80 22.31
N ARG A 232 -17.31 20.47 23.50
CA ARG A 232 -15.90 20.66 23.86
C ARG A 232 -14.99 19.63 23.21
N LEU A 233 -15.52 18.42 22.93
CA LEU A 233 -14.71 17.29 22.44
C LEU A 233 -14.28 17.49 20.98
N GLN A 234 -15.21 17.80 20.09
CA GLN A 234 -14.95 18.01 18.65
C GLN A 234 -14.03 16.93 18.04
N LEU A 235 -14.37 15.66 18.26
CA LEU A 235 -13.59 14.51 17.81
C LEU A 235 -14.36 13.71 16.76
N ASP A 236 -13.64 13.18 15.78
CA ASP A 236 -14.12 12.13 14.89
C ASP A 236 -13.82 10.78 15.52
N VAL A 237 -14.81 9.89 15.54
CA VAL A 237 -14.74 8.54 16.11
C VAL A 237 -14.92 7.51 15.02
N LYS A 238 -13.93 6.67 14.79
CA LYS A 238 -13.97 5.64 13.73
C LYS A 238 -13.43 4.31 14.26
N PRO A 239 -13.98 3.16 13.83
CA PRO A 239 -13.27 1.90 13.97
C PRO A 239 -11.86 2.01 13.39
N GLU A 240 -10.85 1.44 14.05
CA GLU A 240 -9.46 1.56 13.61
C GLU A 240 -9.26 0.98 12.21
N THR A 241 -9.91 -0.14 11.90
CA THR A 241 -9.91 -0.75 10.56
C THR A 241 -10.52 0.15 9.50
N GLN A 242 -11.60 0.86 9.81
CA GLN A 242 -12.24 1.81 8.89
C GLN A 242 -11.33 3.02 8.64
N PHE A 243 -10.68 3.54 9.67
CA PHE A 243 -9.74 4.66 9.53
C PHE A 243 -8.61 4.34 8.56
N TYR A 244 -7.96 3.18 8.73
CA TYR A 244 -6.89 2.76 7.82
C TYR A 244 -7.41 2.41 6.42
N ALA A 245 -8.63 1.87 6.29
CA ALA A 245 -9.26 1.63 5.00
C ALA A 245 -9.50 2.95 4.24
N GLU A 246 -10.07 3.96 4.88
CA GLU A 246 -10.29 5.28 4.28
C GLU A 246 -8.97 5.97 3.89
N GLN A 247 -7.95 5.88 4.72
CA GLN A 247 -6.63 6.44 4.43
C GLN A 247 -5.98 5.73 3.24
N SER A 248 -6.14 4.41 3.14
CA SER A 248 -5.65 3.62 2.01
C SER A 248 -6.39 3.90 0.72
N GLU A 249 -7.70 4.16 0.79
CA GLU A 249 -8.55 4.36 -0.39
C GLU A 249 -8.18 5.62 -1.17
N ALA A 250 -7.84 6.71 -0.48
CA ALA A 250 -7.38 7.94 -1.11
C ALA A 250 -6.08 7.71 -1.91
N LEU A 251 -5.11 7.01 -1.32
CA LEU A 251 -3.85 6.68 -1.97
C LEU A 251 -4.04 5.65 -3.10
N ALA A 252 -4.81 4.59 -2.86
CA ALA A 252 -5.13 3.57 -3.86
C ALA A 252 -5.89 4.16 -5.05
N THR A 253 -6.81 5.09 -4.81
CA THR A 253 -7.54 5.79 -5.87
C THR A 253 -6.62 6.66 -6.72
N PHE A 254 -5.70 7.41 -6.10
CA PHE A 254 -4.68 8.18 -6.82
C PHE A 254 -3.83 7.29 -7.72
N ILE A 255 -3.30 6.19 -7.17
CA ILE A 255 -2.51 5.21 -7.92
C ILE A 255 -3.32 4.58 -9.05
N ARG A 256 -4.59 4.26 -8.82
CA ARG A 256 -5.50 3.70 -9.82
C ARG A 256 -5.74 4.65 -10.98
N ILE A 257 -6.03 5.92 -10.69
CA ILE A 257 -6.24 6.96 -11.72
C ILE A 257 -4.97 7.14 -12.55
N LEU A 258 -3.81 7.24 -11.91
CA LEU A 258 -2.52 7.39 -12.57
C LEU A 258 -2.20 6.17 -13.44
N GLY A 259 -2.41 4.96 -12.92
CA GLY A 259 -2.21 3.72 -13.66
C GLY A 259 -3.15 3.54 -14.83
N LEU A 260 -4.43 3.90 -14.65
CA LEU A 260 -5.41 3.87 -15.73
C LEU A 260 -5.02 4.84 -16.85
N SER A 261 -4.63 6.06 -16.49
CA SER A 261 -4.19 7.08 -17.46
C SER A 261 -2.98 6.62 -18.28
N LEU A 262 -1.96 6.07 -17.59
CA LEU A 262 -0.79 5.50 -18.27
C LEU A 262 -1.16 4.32 -19.17
N SER A 263 -2.04 3.43 -18.69
CA SER A 263 -2.49 2.26 -19.47
C SER A 263 -3.23 2.67 -20.74
N VAL A 264 -4.05 3.71 -20.67
CA VAL A 264 -4.74 4.26 -21.88
C VAL A 264 -3.72 4.79 -22.87
N ILE A 265 -2.74 5.58 -22.43
CA ILE A 265 -1.70 6.13 -23.29
C ILE A 265 -0.89 5.00 -23.96
N PHE A 266 -0.44 4.04 -23.18
CA PHE A 266 0.31 2.88 -23.70
C PHE A 266 -0.53 2.01 -24.63
N SER A 267 -1.84 1.84 -24.36
CA SER A 267 -2.75 1.10 -25.22
C SER A 267 -2.89 1.76 -26.58
N ILE A 268 -3.04 3.08 -26.62
CA ILE A 268 -3.07 3.83 -27.89
C ILE A 268 -1.77 3.63 -28.66
N GLY A 269 -0.63 3.76 -28.00
CA GLY A 269 0.69 3.51 -28.60
C GLY A 269 0.82 2.08 -29.15
N ALA A 270 0.35 1.09 -28.39
CA ALA A 270 0.37 -0.32 -28.80
C ALA A 270 -0.56 -0.58 -30.01
N ILE A 271 -1.74 0.03 -30.04
CA ILE A 271 -2.67 -0.06 -31.19
C ILE A 271 -2.02 0.52 -32.44
N VAL A 272 -1.44 1.72 -32.36
CA VAL A 272 -0.75 2.36 -33.49
C VAL A 272 0.43 1.50 -33.95
N GLY A 273 1.26 1.01 -33.03
CA GLY A 273 2.36 0.12 -33.34
C GLY A 273 1.92 -1.20 -34.01
N ALA A 274 0.84 -1.81 -33.48
CA ALA A 274 0.25 -3.03 -34.05
C ALA A 274 -0.31 -2.74 -35.46
N MET A 275 -0.97 -1.59 -35.70
CA MET A 275 -1.42 -1.23 -37.04
C MET A 275 -0.26 -1.09 -38.02
N ILE A 276 0.80 -0.41 -37.67
CA ILE A 276 1.99 -0.23 -38.54
C ILE A 276 2.61 -1.60 -38.87
N THR A 277 2.79 -2.46 -37.87
CA THR A 277 3.37 -3.79 -38.09
C THR A 277 2.45 -4.66 -38.94
N MET A 278 1.13 -4.56 -38.77
CA MET A 278 0.16 -5.32 -39.55
C MET A 278 0.09 -4.83 -40.99
N PHE A 279 0.11 -3.52 -41.24
CA PHE A 279 0.19 -2.95 -42.59
C PHE A 279 1.45 -3.46 -43.31
N ALA A 280 2.60 -3.41 -42.65
CA ALA A 280 3.86 -3.91 -43.20
C ALA A 280 3.78 -5.43 -43.50
N ALA A 281 3.17 -6.21 -42.59
CA ALA A 281 2.97 -7.65 -42.78
C ALA A 281 2.08 -7.96 -43.99
N VAL A 282 0.97 -7.25 -44.16
CA VAL A 282 0.07 -7.41 -45.31
C VAL A 282 0.76 -7.00 -46.61
N ALA A 283 1.47 -5.87 -46.63
CA ALA A 283 2.21 -5.40 -47.82
C ALA A 283 3.26 -6.40 -48.28
N GLN A 284 3.98 -7.05 -47.37
CA GLN A 284 4.96 -8.09 -47.69
C GLN A 284 4.35 -9.42 -48.16
N ARG A 285 3.04 -9.63 -47.93
CA ARG A 285 2.32 -10.88 -48.24
C ARG A 285 1.33 -10.76 -49.42
N VAL A 286 1.41 -9.69 -50.22
CA VAL A 286 0.46 -9.51 -51.33
C VAL A 286 0.49 -10.69 -52.28
N GLY A 287 1.69 -11.26 -52.60
CA GLY A 287 1.83 -12.46 -53.41
C GLY A 287 1.17 -13.72 -52.79
N GLU A 288 1.38 -13.96 -51.50
CA GLU A 288 0.74 -15.09 -50.78
C GLU A 288 -0.77 -14.93 -50.72
N ILE A 289 -1.27 -13.72 -50.47
CA ILE A 289 -2.71 -13.42 -50.50
C ILE A 289 -3.30 -13.65 -51.89
N GLY A 290 -2.56 -13.28 -52.94
CA GLY A 290 -2.91 -13.55 -54.31
C GLY A 290 -3.04 -15.05 -54.61
N THR A 291 -2.07 -15.84 -54.16
CA THR A 291 -2.09 -17.32 -54.30
C THR A 291 -3.26 -17.96 -53.55
N LEU A 292 -3.50 -17.53 -52.32
CA LEU A 292 -4.67 -18.02 -51.53
C LEU A 292 -5.99 -17.71 -52.24
N ARG A 293 -6.10 -16.53 -52.82
CA ARG A 293 -7.28 -16.11 -53.58
C ARG A 293 -7.44 -16.92 -54.87
N ALA A 294 -6.36 -17.19 -55.58
CA ALA A 294 -6.35 -18.05 -56.77
C ALA A 294 -6.79 -19.50 -56.45
N LEU A 295 -6.45 -20.02 -55.24
CA LEU A 295 -6.90 -21.30 -54.72
C LEU A 295 -8.35 -21.29 -54.22
N GLY A 296 -9.10 -20.18 -54.38
CA GLY A 296 -10.52 -20.06 -54.08
C GLY A 296 -10.88 -19.63 -52.64
N PHE A 297 -9.93 -19.19 -51.84
CA PHE A 297 -10.24 -18.62 -50.52
C PHE A 297 -10.89 -17.26 -50.65
N ARG A 298 -11.99 -17.02 -49.89
CA ARG A 298 -12.69 -15.73 -49.87
C ARG A 298 -11.88 -14.65 -49.09
N ARG A 299 -12.09 -13.37 -49.41
CA ARG A 299 -11.46 -12.24 -48.70
C ARG A 299 -11.66 -12.32 -47.18
N GLY A 300 -12.86 -12.72 -46.72
CA GLY A 300 -13.18 -12.89 -45.30
C GLY A 300 -12.36 -13.97 -44.61
N ALA A 301 -12.03 -15.09 -45.32
CA ALA A 301 -11.19 -16.15 -44.74
C ALA A 301 -9.74 -15.65 -44.49
N VAL A 302 -9.20 -14.83 -45.40
CA VAL A 302 -7.89 -14.21 -45.24
C VAL A 302 -7.91 -13.20 -44.08
N LEU A 303 -8.96 -12.35 -44.00
CA LEU A 303 -9.12 -11.40 -42.88
C LEU A 303 -9.19 -12.12 -41.53
N VAL A 304 -9.99 -13.18 -41.42
CA VAL A 304 -10.09 -13.97 -40.17
C VAL A 304 -8.75 -14.58 -39.77
N ALA A 305 -7.94 -15.04 -40.74
CA ALA A 305 -6.59 -15.56 -40.43
C ALA A 305 -5.67 -14.48 -39.84
N PHE A 306 -5.67 -13.24 -40.36
CA PHE A 306 -4.89 -12.15 -39.80
C PHE A 306 -5.41 -11.70 -38.42
N LEU A 307 -6.74 -11.67 -38.23
CA LEU A 307 -7.34 -11.39 -36.92
C LEU A 307 -6.97 -12.47 -35.88
N ALA A 308 -6.98 -13.72 -36.27
CA ALA A 308 -6.58 -14.84 -35.41
C ALA A 308 -5.07 -14.75 -35.04
N GLU A 309 -4.22 -14.36 -36.02
CA GLU A 309 -2.80 -14.10 -35.78
C GLU A 309 -2.60 -12.98 -34.74
N SER A 310 -3.31 -11.87 -34.88
CA SER A 310 -3.25 -10.74 -33.92
C SER A 310 -3.76 -11.13 -32.53
N LEU A 311 -4.86 -11.91 -32.47
CA LEU A 311 -5.45 -12.37 -31.22
C LEU A 311 -4.49 -13.30 -30.45
N LEU A 312 -3.82 -14.20 -31.16
CA LEU A 312 -2.81 -15.09 -30.58
C LEU A 312 -1.62 -14.29 -30.02
N LEU A 313 -1.16 -13.29 -30.77
CA LEU A 313 -0.08 -12.39 -30.30
C LEU A 313 -0.47 -11.61 -29.05
N SER A 314 -1.71 -11.09 -29.02
CA SER A 314 -2.23 -10.37 -27.85
C SER A 314 -2.37 -11.28 -26.64
N LEU A 315 -2.81 -12.53 -26.85
CA LEU A 315 -2.93 -13.52 -25.77
C LEU A 315 -1.57 -13.87 -25.18
N VAL A 316 -0.59 -14.17 -26.05
CA VAL A 316 0.77 -14.48 -25.62
C VAL A 316 1.39 -13.28 -24.89
N GLY A 317 1.28 -12.08 -25.46
CA GLY A 317 1.76 -10.85 -24.83
C GLY A 317 1.09 -10.62 -23.48
N GLY A 318 -0.24 -10.79 -23.39
CA GLY A 318 -1.00 -10.64 -22.15
C GLY A 318 -0.54 -11.62 -21.06
N VAL A 319 -0.38 -12.90 -21.40
CA VAL A 319 0.11 -13.92 -20.45
C VAL A 319 1.53 -13.61 -19.97
N VAL A 320 2.42 -13.23 -20.87
CA VAL A 320 3.81 -12.86 -20.52
C VAL A 320 3.83 -11.64 -19.64
N GLY A 321 3.03 -10.60 -19.96
CA GLY A 321 2.93 -9.39 -19.16
C GLY A 321 2.39 -9.67 -17.75
N LEU A 322 1.38 -10.50 -17.62
CA LEU A 322 0.81 -10.90 -16.34
C LEU A 322 1.79 -11.75 -15.52
N ALA A 323 2.48 -12.69 -16.16
CA ALA A 323 3.51 -13.51 -15.49
C ALA A 323 4.68 -12.67 -14.99
N ALA A 324 5.12 -11.67 -15.78
CA ALA A 324 6.15 -10.73 -15.37
C ALA A 324 5.71 -9.88 -14.16
N ALA A 325 4.46 -9.38 -14.16
CA ALA A 325 3.90 -8.63 -13.05
C ALA A 325 3.80 -9.47 -11.76
N SER A 326 3.36 -10.73 -11.90
CA SER A 326 3.28 -11.67 -10.76
C SER A 326 4.67 -11.99 -10.18
N GLY A 327 5.71 -12.06 -11.04
CA GLY A 327 7.09 -12.26 -10.60
C GLY A 327 7.62 -11.11 -9.74
N MET A 328 7.12 -9.89 -9.94
CA MET A 328 7.50 -8.75 -9.10
C MET A 328 6.92 -8.80 -7.68
N GLN A 329 5.82 -9.51 -7.44
CA GLN A 329 5.30 -9.73 -6.09
C GLN A 329 6.25 -10.57 -5.21
N ALA A 330 7.08 -11.41 -5.84
CA ALA A 330 8.08 -12.21 -5.14
C ALA A 330 9.34 -11.41 -4.75
N VAL A 331 9.51 -10.21 -5.31
CA VAL A 331 10.58 -9.28 -4.94
C VAL A 331 10.01 -8.40 -3.82
N ASP A 332 10.40 -8.69 -2.57
CA ASP A 332 10.08 -7.86 -1.41
C ASP A 332 10.53 -6.42 -1.71
N ILE A 333 9.59 -5.53 -1.87
CA ILE A 333 9.83 -4.09 -1.93
C ILE A 333 10.00 -3.64 -0.48
N SER A 334 11.16 -3.96 0.10
CA SER A 334 11.61 -3.49 1.41
C SER A 334 12.19 -2.06 1.30
#